data_4a0d994b3afe3e40fa729fb2ad0d0258
#
_entry.id   4a0d994b3afe3e40fa729fb2ad0d0258
#
_cell.length_a   1.000
_cell.length_b   1.000
_cell.length_c   1.000
_cell.angle_alpha   90.00
_cell.angle_beta   90.00
_cell.angle_gamma   90.00
#
_symmetry.space_group_name_H-M   'P 1'
#
loop_
_entity.id
_entity.type
_entity.pdbx_description
1 polymer ?
#
loop_
_entity_poly.entity_id
_entity_poly.type
_entity_poly.pdbx_seq_one_letter_code
_entity_poly.pdbx_strand_id
1 'polypeptide(L)'
;KVPNQLSGGQQQRTAIGRAIVKNPDILLCDEPTGALDYKTSKEILKLLEDVNQKYGNTIIMVTHNDAIKQMADRVIRFKDGQIRKDYHNEIKIPAEELDW
;
A
#
# COMPACT_ATOMS: atom_id res chain seq x y z
N LYS A 1 8.23 28.06 5.65
CA LYS A 1 8.13 26.79 4.92
C LYS A 1 8.74 26.92 3.53
N VAL A 2 9.56 25.97 3.15
CA VAL A 2 10.16 25.95 1.82
C VAL A 2 9.05 25.63 0.80
N PRO A 3 8.91 26.43 -0.28
CA PRO A 3 7.79 26.25 -1.23
C PRO A 3 7.72 24.86 -1.87
N ASN A 4 8.85 24.19 -2.01
CA ASN A 4 8.88 22.87 -2.64
C ASN A 4 8.78 21.70 -1.64
N GLN A 5 8.54 21.99 -0.37
CA GLN A 5 8.27 20.94 0.61
C GLN A 5 6.90 20.38 0.41
N LEU A 6 6.81 19.05 0.37
CA LEU A 6 5.56 18.32 0.25
C LEU A 6 5.27 17.61 1.57
N SER A 7 3.98 17.42 1.87
CA SER A 7 3.58 16.57 2.99
C SER A 7 4.00 15.12 2.70
N GLY A 8 4.08 14.30 3.74
CA GLY A 8 4.39 12.87 3.58
C GLY A 8 3.44 12.18 2.60
N GLY A 9 2.14 12.51 2.66
CA GLY A 9 1.16 11.96 1.76
C GLY A 9 1.36 12.40 0.32
N GLN A 10 1.68 13.68 0.11
CA GLN A 10 1.96 14.20 -1.23
C GLN A 10 3.21 13.58 -1.82
N GLN A 11 4.26 13.42 -1.01
CA GLN A 11 5.48 12.76 -1.45
C GLN A 11 5.22 11.32 -1.86
N GLN A 12 4.42 10.60 -1.08
CA GLN A 12 4.08 9.23 -1.38
C GLN A 12 3.24 9.11 -2.65
N ARG A 13 2.25 9.99 -2.84
CA ARG A 13 1.44 10.03 -4.06
C ARG A 13 2.31 10.33 -5.28
N THR A 14 3.26 11.24 -5.16
CA THR A 14 4.18 11.58 -6.24
C THR A 14 5.04 10.38 -6.61
N ALA A 15 5.56 9.67 -5.62
CA ALA A 15 6.36 8.48 -5.84
C ALA A 15 5.57 7.38 -6.55
N ILE A 16 4.33 7.15 -6.12
CA ILE A 16 3.43 6.18 -6.73
C ILE A 16 3.12 6.59 -8.18
N GLY A 17 2.81 7.86 -8.41
CA GLY A 17 2.52 8.36 -9.75
C GLY A 17 3.70 8.19 -10.70
N ARG A 18 4.92 8.47 -10.24
CA ARG A 18 6.12 8.27 -11.06
C ARG A 18 6.35 6.80 -11.39
N ALA A 19 6.09 5.92 -10.43
CA ALA A 19 6.22 4.48 -10.67
C ALA A 19 5.20 4.00 -11.71
N ILE A 20 3.96 4.48 -11.64
CA ILE A 20 2.89 4.10 -12.56
C ILE A 20 3.18 4.56 -13.99
N VAL A 21 3.75 5.74 -14.17
CA VAL A 21 4.08 6.28 -15.50
C VAL A 21 5.01 5.33 -16.26
N LYS A 22 5.84 4.58 -15.56
CA LYS A 22 6.72 3.58 -16.17
C LYS A 22 5.99 2.30 -16.57
N ASN A 23 4.71 2.21 -16.26
CA ASN A 23 3.86 1.06 -16.58
C ASN A 23 4.45 -0.29 -16.11
N PRO A 24 4.80 -0.43 -14.82
CA PRO A 24 5.40 -1.67 -14.34
C PRO A 24 4.35 -2.76 -14.17
N ASP A 25 4.76 -4.02 -14.38
CA ASP A 25 3.91 -5.15 -14.05
C ASP A 25 3.80 -5.34 -12.53
N ILE A 26 4.86 -5.03 -11.82
CA ILE A 26 4.94 -5.15 -10.36
C ILE A 26 5.30 -3.81 -9.76
N LEU A 27 4.51 -3.37 -8.79
CA LEU A 27 4.78 -2.16 -8.01
C LEU A 27 5.09 -2.56 -6.56
N LEU A 28 6.28 -2.22 -6.12
CA LEU A 28 6.73 -2.52 -4.75
C LEU A 28 6.56 -1.29 -3.87
N CYS A 29 5.80 -1.43 -2.79
CA CYS A 29 5.57 -0.38 -1.81
C CYS A 29 6.07 -0.84 -0.45
N ASP A 30 7.09 -0.14 0.07
CA ASP A 30 7.69 -0.47 1.37
C ASP A 30 7.18 0.51 2.42
N GLU A 31 6.40 0.02 3.37
CA GLU A 31 5.79 0.80 4.43
C GLU A 31 5.12 2.09 3.91
N PRO A 32 4.15 1.96 2.98
CA PRO A 32 3.60 3.16 2.32
C PRO A 32 2.87 4.11 3.26
N THR A 33 2.50 3.66 4.45
CA THR A 33 1.77 4.47 5.43
C THR A 33 2.56 4.70 6.72
N GLY A 34 3.82 4.29 6.78
CA GLY A 34 4.58 4.20 8.02
C GLY A 34 4.74 5.51 8.78
N ALA A 35 4.89 6.63 8.08
CA ALA A 35 5.09 7.94 8.70
C ALA A 35 3.89 8.88 8.53
N LEU A 36 2.73 8.35 8.16
CA LEU A 36 1.57 9.15 7.82
C LEU A 36 0.49 9.06 8.92
N ASP A 37 -0.32 10.11 9.03
CA ASP A 37 -1.49 10.09 9.88
C ASP A 37 -2.55 9.13 9.32
N TYR A 38 -3.57 8.86 10.12
CA TYR A 38 -4.60 7.89 9.77
C TYR A 38 -5.34 8.25 8.48
N LYS A 39 -5.77 9.52 8.37
CA LYS A 39 -6.51 9.98 7.20
C LYS A 39 -5.69 9.87 5.92
N THR A 40 -4.45 10.35 5.96
CA THR A 40 -3.55 10.31 4.81
C THR A 40 -3.19 8.88 4.45
N SER A 41 -3.01 8.02 5.44
CA SER A 41 -2.76 6.59 5.23
C SER A 41 -3.89 5.94 4.46
N LYS A 42 -5.14 6.24 4.83
CA LYS A 42 -6.32 5.72 4.12
C LYS A 42 -6.34 6.17 2.67
N GLU A 43 -6.00 7.43 2.41
CA GLU A 43 -5.96 7.97 1.06
C GLU A 43 -4.90 7.28 0.20
N ILE A 44 -3.73 7.00 0.76
CA ILE A 44 -2.66 6.29 0.05
C ILE A 44 -3.08 4.84 -0.26
N LEU A 45 -3.69 4.15 0.70
CA LEU A 45 -4.15 2.79 0.49
C LEU A 45 -5.25 2.73 -0.57
N LYS A 46 -6.15 3.71 -0.56
CA LYS A 46 -7.20 3.83 -1.58
C LYS A 46 -6.60 4.06 -2.96
N LEU A 47 -5.57 4.89 -3.05
CA LEU A 47 -4.86 5.13 -4.30
C LEU A 47 -4.24 3.83 -4.85
N LEU A 48 -3.57 3.07 -4.00
CA LEU A 48 -2.96 1.79 -4.40
C LEU A 48 -4.02 0.79 -4.85
N GLU A 49 -5.14 0.74 -4.15
CA GLU A 49 -6.26 -0.13 -4.53
C GLU A 49 -6.81 0.26 -5.90
N ASP A 50 -7.02 1.55 -6.15
CA ASP A 50 -7.53 2.05 -7.42
C ASP A 50 -6.56 1.74 -8.57
N VAL A 51 -5.26 1.89 -8.34
CA VAL A 51 -4.23 1.58 -9.32
C VAL A 51 -4.26 0.09 -9.69
N ASN A 52 -4.35 -0.76 -8.69
CA ASN A 52 -4.42 -2.21 -8.90
C ASN A 52 -5.65 -2.58 -9.73
N GLN A 53 -6.81 -2.01 -9.41
CA GLN A 53 -8.06 -2.30 -10.11
C GLN A 53 -8.06 -1.75 -11.53
N LYS A 54 -7.53 -0.55 -11.73
CA LYS A 54 -7.58 0.14 -13.02
C LYS A 54 -6.56 -0.40 -14.01
N TYR A 55 -5.34 -0.66 -13.55
CA TYR A 55 -4.22 -1.03 -14.42
C TYR A 55 -3.85 -2.49 -14.35
N GLY A 56 -4.38 -3.22 -13.38
CA GLY A 56 -4.08 -4.64 -13.22
C GLY A 56 -2.66 -4.95 -12.75
N ASN A 57 -1.95 -3.95 -12.21
CA ASN A 57 -0.60 -4.16 -11.68
C ASN A 57 -0.65 -5.08 -10.47
N THR A 58 0.39 -5.90 -10.33
CA THR A 58 0.61 -6.62 -9.08
C THR A 58 1.27 -5.66 -8.10
N ILE A 59 0.65 -5.45 -6.96
CA ILE A 59 1.19 -4.57 -5.91
C ILE A 59 1.68 -5.43 -4.77
N ILE A 60 2.97 -5.32 -4.46
CA ILE A 60 3.57 -5.96 -3.30
C ILE A 60 3.78 -4.89 -2.24
N MET A 61 3.12 -5.08 -1.09
CA MET A 61 3.19 -4.11 0.00
C MET A 61 3.87 -4.73 1.21
N VAL A 62 4.94 -4.10 1.67
CA VAL A 62 5.63 -4.51 2.90
C VAL A 62 5.16 -3.61 4.02
N THR A 63 4.55 -4.16 5.06
CA THR A 63 4.00 -3.36 6.15
C THR A 63 3.99 -4.12 7.46
N HIS A 64 4.09 -3.38 8.56
CA HIS A 64 3.89 -3.89 9.92
C HIS A 64 2.47 -3.63 10.44
N ASN A 65 1.62 -2.99 9.65
CA ASN A 65 0.24 -2.69 10.05
C ASN A 65 -0.67 -3.87 9.72
N ASP A 66 -1.12 -4.58 10.77
CA ASP A 66 -1.95 -5.77 10.61
C ASP A 66 -3.31 -5.49 9.97
N ALA A 67 -3.84 -4.26 10.10
CA ALA A 67 -5.12 -3.94 9.48
C ALA A 67 -5.04 -3.93 7.96
N ILE A 68 -3.90 -3.51 7.40
CA ILE A 68 -3.72 -3.40 5.95
C ILE A 68 -3.81 -4.76 5.26
N LYS A 69 -3.43 -5.84 5.94
CA LYS A 69 -3.48 -7.18 5.34
C LYS A 69 -4.88 -7.59 4.91
N GLN A 70 -5.92 -6.97 5.47
CA GLN A 70 -7.31 -7.29 5.14
C GLN A 70 -7.72 -6.84 3.75
N MET A 71 -6.99 -5.91 3.15
CA MET A 71 -7.27 -5.47 1.78
C MET A 71 -6.51 -6.25 0.71
N ALA A 72 -5.56 -7.08 1.10
CA ALA A 72 -4.72 -7.81 0.16
C ALA A 72 -5.40 -9.07 -0.35
N ASP A 73 -5.06 -9.47 -1.57
CA ASP A 73 -5.48 -10.78 -2.11
C ASP A 73 -4.75 -11.91 -1.39
N ARG A 74 -3.46 -11.73 -1.16
CA ARG A 74 -2.59 -12.74 -0.55
C ARG A 74 -1.74 -12.09 0.52
N VAL A 75 -1.61 -12.76 1.65
CA VAL A 75 -0.81 -12.29 2.78
C VAL A 75 0.29 -13.29 3.06
N ILE A 76 1.52 -12.79 3.12
CA ILE A 76 2.69 -13.59 3.47
C ILE A 76 3.33 -12.97 4.71
N ARG A 77 3.48 -13.75 5.76
CA ARG A 77 4.10 -13.29 6.99
C ARG A 77 5.46 -13.93 7.17
N PHE A 78 6.46 -13.08 7.36
CA PHE A 78 7.84 -13.51 7.62
C PHE A 78 8.19 -13.32 9.09
N LYS A 79 9.00 -14.25 9.60
CA LYS A 79 9.62 -14.12 10.92
C LYS A 79 10.93 -14.88 10.90
N ASP A 80 12.00 -14.23 11.36
CA ASP A 80 13.34 -14.83 11.43
C ASP A 80 13.79 -15.41 10.08
N GLY A 81 13.48 -14.67 8.99
CA GLY A 81 13.88 -15.08 7.64
C GLY A 81 13.08 -16.24 7.07
N GLN A 82 12.01 -16.66 7.74
CA GLN A 82 11.18 -17.79 7.29
C GLN A 82 9.74 -17.36 7.11
N ILE A 83 9.06 -17.98 6.15
CA ILE A 83 7.63 -17.78 5.93
C ILE A 83 6.89 -18.53 7.04
N ARG A 84 6.10 -17.79 7.82
CA ARG A 84 5.30 -18.35 8.92
C ARG A 84 3.84 -18.53 8.54
N LYS A 85 3.33 -17.68 7.66
CA LYS A 85 1.96 -17.76 7.14
C LYS A 85 1.95 -17.36 5.69
N ASP A 86 1.09 -18.00 4.92
CA ASP A 86 0.84 -17.68 3.52
C ASP A 86 -0.60 -18.09 3.24
N TYR A 87 -1.47 -17.10 3.03
CA TYR A 87 -2.88 -17.38 2.80
C TYR A 87 -3.51 -16.34 1.89
N HIS A 88 -4.63 -16.71 1.30
CA HIS A 88 -5.45 -15.79 0.49
C HIS A 88 -6.66 -15.34 1.28
N ASN A 89 -7.00 -14.06 1.16
CA ASN A 89 -8.24 -13.56 1.72
C ASN A 89 -9.40 -13.89 0.78
N GLU A 90 -10.38 -14.63 1.26
CA GLU A 90 -11.58 -14.94 0.48
C GLU A 90 -12.42 -13.69 0.25
N ILE A 91 -12.49 -12.83 1.26
CA ILE A 91 -13.20 -11.56 1.20
C ILE A 91 -12.22 -10.45 1.55
N LYS A 92 -11.99 -9.55 0.59
CA LYS A 92 -11.12 -8.39 0.81
C LYS A 92 -11.93 -7.24 1.37
N ILE A 93 -11.34 -6.50 2.30
CA ILE A 93 -11.95 -5.30 2.84
C ILE A 93 -11.40 -4.10 2.08
N PRO A 94 -12.26 -3.24 1.50
CA PRO A 94 -11.79 -2.04 0.81
C PRO A 94 -10.96 -1.14 1.72
N ALA A 95 -10.01 -0.42 1.13
CA ALA A 95 -9.10 0.44 1.88
C ALA A 95 -9.85 1.42 2.78
N GLU A 96 -10.94 1.99 2.30
CA GLU A 96 -11.72 2.98 3.03
C GLU A 96 -12.44 2.41 4.24
N GLU A 97 -12.62 1.08 4.32
CA GLU A 97 -13.29 0.41 5.43
C GLU A 97 -12.31 -0.20 6.43
N LEU A 98 -11.01 -0.11 6.16
CA LEU A 98 -10.02 -0.58 7.11
C LEU A 98 -10.05 0.28 8.38
N ASP A 99 -9.82 -0.38 9.51
CA ASP A 99 -9.83 0.29 10.82
C ASP A 99 -8.65 -0.19 11.65
N TRP A 100 -7.90 0.78 12.17
CA TRP A 100 -6.78 0.52 13.08
C TRP A 100 -6.53 1.65 14.06
#